data_d5f6f9a51e446e5321b20544c43ba3f1
#
_entry.id   d5f6f9a51e446e5321b20544c43ba3f1
#
_cell.length_a   1.000
_cell.length_b   1.000
_cell.length_c   1.000
_cell.angle_alpha   90.00
_cell.angle_beta   90.00
_cell.angle_gamma   90.00
#
_symmetry.space_group_name_H-M   'P 1'
#
loop_
_entity.id
_entity.type
_entity.pdbx_description
1 polymer ?
#
loop_
_entity_poly.entity_id
_entity_poly.type
_entity_poly.pdbx_seq_one_letter_code
_entity_poly.pdbx_strand_id
1 'polypeptide(L)'
;MDQERRSQREMMQENEKQAKTTYTNAQAKVAMSRRDNKASKLRVELTDPRKSNYFYEEALKTLRTNIQFAGADIKTILVTSCFPNEGKSDVVFQLAKEMGMAGKKTVLLDADIRKSVLVQRYLVDSDVKGLSQYLSGQAPVR
;
A
#
# COMPACT_ATOMS: atom_id res chain seq x y z
N MET A 1 6.48 -39.39 4.47
CA MET A 1 5.51 -38.54 3.73
C MET A 1 4.46 -37.87 4.63
N ASP A 2 3.84 -38.58 5.60
CA ASP A 2 2.80 -37.95 6.46
C ASP A 2 3.35 -37.00 7.53
N GLN A 3 4.54 -37.23 8.06
CA GLN A 3 5.19 -36.34 9.03
C GLN A 3 5.60 -34.99 8.40
N GLU A 4 6.12 -34.99 7.19
CA GLU A 4 6.48 -33.75 6.46
C GLU A 4 5.25 -32.90 6.15
N ARG A 5 4.14 -33.52 5.75
CA ARG A 5 2.88 -32.81 5.50
C ARG A 5 2.27 -32.23 6.77
N ARG A 6 2.43 -32.88 7.93
CA ARG A 6 2.02 -32.32 9.24
C ARG A 6 2.87 -31.13 9.62
N SER A 7 4.18 -31.24 9.52
CA SER A 7 5.11 -30.13 9.80
C SER A 7 4.87 -28.90 8.92
N GLN A 8 4.59 -29.12 7.63
CA GLN A 8 4.24 -28.00 6.72
C GLN A 8 2.92 -27.33 7.08
N ARG A 9 1.90 -28.09 7.49
CA ARG A 9 0.62 -27.54 7.94
C ARG A 9 0.75 -26.74 9.24
N GLU A 10 1.54 -27.23 10.19
CA GLU A 10 1.82 -26.54 11.45
C GLU A 10 2.56 -25.21 11.22
N MET A 11 3.60 -25.21 10.35
CA MET A 11 4.30 -23.99 9.96
C MET A 11 3.38 -22.99 9.23
N MET A 12 2.49 -23.46 8.36
CA MET A 12 1.53 -22.58 7.69
C MET A 12 0.55 -21.94 8.68
N GLN A 13 0.05 -22.71 9.66
CA GLN A 13 -0.85 -22.22 10.70
C GLN A 13 -0.15 -21.22 11.64
N GLU A 14 1.11 -21.48 11.99
CA GLU A 14 1.93 -20.59 12.80
C GLU A 14 2.19 -19.26 12.08
N ASN A 15 2.54 -19.30 10.80
CA ASN A 15 2.73 -18.12 9.96
C ASN A 15 1.43 -17.31 9.81
N GLU A 16 0.29 -17.97 9.67
CA GLU A 16 -1.01 -17.32 9.59
C GLU A 16 -1.40 -16.65 10.92
N LYS A 17 -1.13 -17.30 12.06
CA LYS A 17 -1.33 -16.71 13.39
C LYS A 17 -0.41 -15.50 13.62
N GLN A 18 0.86 -15.60 13.25
CA GLN A 18 1.81 -14.50 13.37
C GLN A 18 1.40 -13.31 12.49
N ALA A 19 0.95 -13.57 11.25
CA ALA A 19 0.45 -12.53 10.36
C ALA A 19 -0.80 -11.84 10.94
N LYS A 20 -1.77 -12.60 11.48
CA LYS A 20 -2.96 -12.07 12.16
C LYS A 20 -2.60 -11.24 13.39
N THR A 21 -1.66 -11.70 14.20
CA THR A 21 -1.20 -10.98 15.42
C THR A 21 -0.49 -9.67 15.03
N THR A 22 0.36 -9.70 14.02
CA THR A 22 1.05 -8.49 13.51
C THR A 22 0.04 -7.47 12.96
N TYR A 23 -0.99 -7.96 12.24
CA TYR A 23 -2.07 -7.13 11.72
C TYR A 23 -2.88 -6.46 12.84
N THR A 24 -3.24 -7.23 13.88
CA THR A 24 -3.99 -6.72 15.04
C THR A 24 -3.18 -5.70 15.84
N ASN A 25 -1.87 -5.93 16.04
CA ASN A 25 -0.98 -5.01 16.73
C ASN A 25 -0.75 -3.72 15.95
N ALA A 26 -0.67 -3.79 14.61
CA ALA A 26 -0.59 -2.62 13.75
C ALA A 26 -1.88 -1.78 13.83
N GLN A 27 -3.05 -2.42 13.81
CA GLN A 27 -4.34 -1.75 14.02
C GLN A 27 -4.44 -1.10 15.40
N ALA A 28 -3.96 -1.76 16.46
CA ALA A 28 -3.95 -1.21 17.80
C ALA A 28 -3.04 0.02 17.94
N LYS A 29 -1.85 0.00 17.30
CA LYS A 29 -0.95 1.17 17.24
C LYS A 29 -1.58 2.36 16.51
N VAL A 30 -2.25 2.12 15.40
CA VAL A 30 -2.99 3.16 14.67
C VAL A 30 -4.12 3.73 15.52
N ALA A 31 -4.86 2.89 16.24
CA ALA A 31 -5.94 3.31 17.11
C ALA A 31 -5.45 4.12 18.34
N MET A 32 -4.27 3.81 18.88
CA MET A 32 -3.66 4.59 20.00
C MET A 32 -3.16 5.96 19.54
N SER A 33 -2.55 6.06 18.36
CA SER A 33 -2.12 7.34 17.78
C SER A 33 -3.27 8.33 17.52
N ARG A 34 -4.50 7.82 17.38
CA ARG A 34 -5.72 8.64 17.14
C ARG A 34 -6.17 9.47 18.34
N ARG A 35 -5.83 9.06 19.57
CA ARG A 35 -6.30 9.75 20.79
C ARG A 35 -5.56 11.06 21.05
N ASP A 36 -4.34 11.19 20.55
CA ASP A 36 -3.46 12.31 20.90
C ASP A 36 -3.39 13.45 19.88
N ASN A 37 -4.11 13.36 18.75
CA ASN A 37 -3.88 14.29 17.64
C ASN A 37 -5.15 14.87 16.98
N LYS A 38 -6.02 15.51 17.80
CA LYS A 38 -7.25 16.19 17.32
C LYS A 38 -6.99 17.53 16.62
N ALA A 39 -5.74 17.97 16.45
CA ALA A 39 -5.41 19.31 15.95
C ALA A 39 -4.30 19.37 14.88
N SER A 40 -3.73 18.27 14.40
CA SER A 40 -2.70 18.29 13.37
C SER A 40 -3.24 17.74 12.05
N LYS A 41 -2.83 18.38 10.94
CA LYS A 41 -3.05 17.97 9.54
C LYS A 41 -3.18 16.45 9.42
N LEU A 42 -4.22 15.98 8.74
CA LEU A 42 -4.49 14.56 8.47
C LEU A 42 -3.23 13.90 7.89
N ARG A 43 -2.41 13.35 8.75
CA ARG A 43 -1.23 12.59 8.36
C ARG A 43 -1.60 11.12 8.44
N VAL A 44 -1.88 10.53 7.30
CA VAL A 44 -2.13 9.09 7.21
C VAL A 44 -0.78 8.39 7.19
N GLU A 45 -0.51 7.57 8.20
CA GLU A 45 0.66 6.71 8.23
C GLU A 45 0.31 5.42 7.48
N LEU A 46 1.00 5.18 6.37
CA LEU A 46 0.83 3.98 5.56
C LEU A 46 1.85 2.95 6.02
N THR A 47 1.38 1.87 6.61
CA THR A 47 2.24 0.76 7.03
C THR A 47 2.11 -0.38 6.03
N ASP A 48 3.21 -0.76 5.40
CA ASP A 48 3.27 -1.99 4.60
C ASP A 48 3.61 -3.18 5.52
N PRO A 49 2.68 -4.11 5.74
CA PRO A 49 2.92 -5.26 6.62
C PRO A 49 3.85 -6.32 6.01
N ARG A 50 4.25 -6.18 4.75
CA ARG A 50 5.05 -7.18 4.04
C ARG A 50 6.53 -6.96 4.30
N LYS A 51 7.24 -8.08 4.49
CA LYS A 51 8.70 -8.08 4.43
C LYS A 51 9.11 -7.90 2.98
N SER A 52 9.82 -6.83 2.72
CA SER A 52 10.38 -6.54 1.41
C SER A 52 11.49 -7.54 1.07
N ASN A 53 11.52 -7.99 -0.18
CA ASN A 53 12.61 -8.79 -0.70
C ASN A 53 13.61 -7.84 -1.38
N TYR A 54 14.89 -8.00 -1.09
CA TYR A 54 15.97 -7.20 -1.67
C TYR A 54 15.88 -7.08 -3.21
N PHE A 55 15.65 -8.20 -3.89
CA PHE A 55 15.51 -8.20 -5.36
C PHE A 55 14.32 -7.38 -5.85
N TYR A 56 13.23 -7.40 -5.12
CA TYR A 56 12.05 -6.59 -5.44
C TYR A 56 12.30 -5.09 -5.24
N GLU A 57 12.99 -4.73 -4.16
CA GLU A 57 13.39 -3.33 -3.92
C GLU A 57 14.32 -2.81 -5.01
N GLU A 58 15.33 -3.60 -5.41
CA GLU A 58 16.24 -3.21 -6.48
C GLU A 58 15.52 -3.09 -7.83
N ALA A 59 14.57 -3.98 -8.12
CA ALA A 59 13.75 -3.87 -9.33
C ALA A 59 12.90 -2.58 -9.33
N LEU A 60 12.37 -2.17 -8.18
CA LEU A 60 11.61 -0.92 -8.06
C LEU A 60 12.51 0.32 -8.22
N LYS A 61 13.71 0.31 -7.66
CA LYS A 61 14.69 1.38 -7.84
C LYS A 61 15.10 1.50 -9.31
N THR A 62 15.30 0.37 -9.98
CA THR A 62 15.58 0.31 -11.42
C THR A 62 14.43 0.87 -12.23
N LEU A 63 13.18 0.45 -11.93
CA LEU A 63 11.99 0.97 -12.57
C LEU A 63 11.85 2.49 -12.38
N ARG A 64 12.04 2.98 -11.16
CA ARG A 64 12.06 4.43 -10.87
C ARG A 64 13.09 5.15 -11.74
N THR A 65 14.30 4.62 -11.81
CA THR A 65 15.40 5.21 -12.58
C THR A 65 15.06 5.26 -14.06
N ASN A 66 14.52 4.17 -14.61
CA ASN A 66 14.10 4.11 -16.02
C ASN A 66 12.98 5.12 -16.33
N ILE A 67 12.02 5.29 -15.43
CA ILE A 67 10.98 6.30 -15.57
C ILE A 67 11.58 7.72 -15.57
N GLN A 68 12.56 8.00 -14.70
CA GLN A 68 13.23 9.30 -14.66
C GLN A 68 14.02 9.60 -15.94
N PHE A 69 14.59 8.57 -16.57
CA PHE A 69 15.30 8.71 -17.84
C PHE A 69 14.38 8.74 -19.07
N ALA A 70 13.15 8.24 -18.95
CA ALA A 70 12.18 8.25 -20.05
C ALA A 70 11.74 9.67 -20.46
N GLY A 71 11.90 10.66 -19.59
CA GLY A 71 11.67 12.06 -19.90
C GLY A 71 11.43 12.92 -18.64
N ALA A 72 12.04 14.08 -18.59
CA ALA A 72 11.87 15.05 -17.49
C ALA A 72 10.43 15.61 -17.42
N ASP A 73 9.69 15.52 -18.49
CA ASP A 73 8.33 16.07 -18.61
C ASP A 73 7.24 15.07 -18.19
N ILE A 74 7.60 13.81 -17.89
CA ILE A 74 6.65 12.81 -17.42
C ILE A 74 6.21 13.16 -15.99
N LYS A 75 4.95 13.61 -15.87
CA LYS A 75 4.34 13.98 -14.58
C LYS A 75 3.26 13.00 -14.14
N THR A 76 2.72 12.20 -15.06
CA THR A 76 1.63 11.28 -14.80
C THR A 76 1.99 9.90 -15.30
N ILE A 77 1.81 8.90 -14.44
CA ILE A 77 2.09 7.50 -14.74
C ILE A 77 0.80 6.73 -14.48
N LEU A 78 0.29 6.03 -15.49
CA LEU A 78 -0.83 5.12 -15.38
C LEU A 78 -0.31 3.68 -15.41
N VAL A 79 -0.69 2.91 -14.41
CA VAL A 79 -0.37 1.47 -14.36
C VAL A 79 -1.65 0.67 -14.51
N THR A 80 -1.66 -0.23 -15.47
CA THR A 80 -2.77 -1.15 -15.75
C THR A 80 -2.27 -2.58 -15.90
N SER A 81 -3.20 -3.54 -15.93
CA SER A 81 -2.90 -4.96 -16.16
C SER A 81 -4.04 -5.64 -16.90
N CYS A 82 -3.74 -6.76 -17.57
CA CYS A 82 -4.72 -7.51 -18.37
C CYS A 82 -5.70 -8.28 -17.50
N PHE A 83 -5.24 -8.77 -16.35
CA PHE A 83 -6.05 -9.60 -15.44
C PHE A 83 -6.12 -9.00 -14.03
N PRO A 84 -7.17 -9.33 -13.27
CA PRO A 84 -7.23 -8.96 -11.85
C PRO A 84 -6.15 -9.70 -11.03
N ASN A 85 -5.71 -9.09 -9.93
CA ASN A 85 -4.76 -9.65 -8.97
C ASN A 85 -3.32 -9.89 -9.48
N GLU A 86 -2.90 -9.23 -10.55
CA GLU A 86 -1.51 -9.28 -11.07
C GLU A 86 -0.51 -8.41 -10.28
N GLY A 87 -0.94 -7.81 -9.16
CA GLY A 87 -0.06 -7.02 -8.30
C GLY A 87 0.10 -5.54 -8.71
N LYS A 88 -0.71 -5.02 -9.67
CA LYS A 88 -0.60 -3.62 -10.12
C LYS A 88 -0.66 -2.61 -8.97
N SER A 89 -1.60 -2.77 -8.05
CA SER A 89 -1.75 -1.85 -6.90
C SER A 89 -0.54 -1.88 -5.97
N ASP A 90 0.11 -3.03 -5.83
CA ASP A 90 1.33 -3.16 -5.06
C ASP A 90 2.50 -2.46 -5.71
N VAL A 91 2.71 -2.69 -6.99
CA VAL A 91 3.79 -2.07 -7.76
C VAL A 91 3.63 -0.55 -7.74
N VAL A 92 2.41 -0.04 -7.95
CA VAL A 92 2.13 1.41 -7.95
C VAL A 92 2.39 2.02 -6.58
N PHE A 93 1.95 1.37 -5.51
CA PHE A 93 2.19 1.86 -4.14
C PHE A 93 3.68 1.91 -3.82
N GLN A 94 4.41 0.84 -4.09
CA GLN A 94 5.85 0.79 -3.83
C GLN A 94 6.63 1.76 -4.71
N LEU A 95 6.25 1.93 -5.98
CA LEU A 95 6.85 2.92 -6.87
C LEU A 95 6.61 4.34 -6.34
N ALA A 96 5.39 4.66 -5.90
CA ALA A 96 5.08 5.97 -5.32
C ALA A 96 5.91 6.24 -4.06
N LYS A 97 6.09 5.23 -3.21
CA LYS A 97 6.96 5.28 -2.03
C LYS A 97 8.42 5.55 -2.44
N GLU A 98 8.95 4.81 -3.40
CA GLU A 98 10.31 4.98 -3.91
C GLU A 98 10.54 6.37 -4.52
N MET A 99 9.54 6.91 -5.26
CA MET A 99 9.59 8.27 -5.77
C MET A 99 9.63 9.31 -4.64
N GLY A 100 8.80 9.12 -3.60
CA GLY A 100 8.78 9.99 -2.42
C GLY A 100 10.10 9.95 -1.65
N MET A 101 10.68 8.77 -1.44
CA MET A 101 11.99 8.59 -0.80
C MET A 101 13.12 9.24 -1.60
N ALA A 102 12.99 9.31 -2.93
CA ALA A 102 13.91 10.04 -3.81
C ALA A 102 13.66 11.57 -3.84
N GLY A 103 12.83 12.10 -2.93
CA GLY A 103 12.56 13.53 -2.81
C GLY A 103 11.56 14.09 -3.83
N LYS A 104 10.87 13.24 -4.60
CA LYS A 104 9.84 13.68 -5.55
C LYS A 104 8.52 13.92 -4.83
N LYS A 105 7.85 15.04 -5.14
CA LYS A 105 6.48 15.27 -4.69
C LYS A 105 5.56 14.34 -5.47
N THR A 106 5.09 13.30 -4.81
CA THR A 106 4.36 12.19 -5.44
C THR A 106 2.94 12.10 -4.86
N VAL A 107 1.96 11.96 -5.73
CA VAL A 107 0.57 11.66 -5.37
C VAL A 107 0.23 10.28 -5.92
N LEU A 108 -0.28 9.43 -5.05
CA LEU A 108 -0.85 8.14 -5.43
C LEU A 108 -2.36 8.28 -5.53
N LEU A 109 -2.91 8.04 -6.71
CA LEU A 109 -4.35 8.04 -6.95
C LEU A 109 -4.84 6.60 -7.20
N ASP A 110 -5.65 6.09 -6.27
CA ASP A 110 -6.36 4.83 -6.51
C ASP A 110 -7.65 5.12 -7.29
N ALA A 111 -7.65 4.73 -8.56
CA ALA A 111 -8.79 4.90 -9.45
C ALA A 111 -9.68 3.65 -9.53
N ASP A 112 -9.41 2.61 -8.75
CA ASP A 112 -10.29 1.44 -8.64
C ASP A 112 -11.45 1.74 -7.68
N ILE A 113 -12.46 2.46 -8.18
CA ILE A 113 -13.65 2.83 -7.40
C ILE A 113 -14.56 1.63 -7.07
N ARG A 114 -14.36 0.49 -7.70
CA ARG A 114 -15.19 -0.72 -7.50
C ARG A 114 -14.65 -1.61 -6.39
N LYS A 115 -13.34 -1.78 -6.32
CA LYS A 115 -12.69 -2.72 -5.40
C LYS A 115 -11.29 -2.21 -5.01
N SER A 116 -11.23 -1.02 -4.42
CA SER A 116 -9.97 -0.54 -3.86
C SER A 116 -9.42 -1.53 -2.83
N VAL A 117 -8.18 -1.95 -3.03
CA VAL A 117 -7.46 -2.83 -2.09
C VAL A 117 -6.49 -2.03 -1.21
N LEU A 118 -6.19 -0.77 -1.56
CA LEU A 118 -5.21 0.05 -0.86
C LEU A 118 -5.63 0.35 0.57
N VAL A 119 -6.90 0.70 0.78
CA VAL A 119 -7.44 1.03 2.11
C VAL A 119 -7.29 -0.15 3.08
N GLN A 120 -7.61 -1.36 2.61
CA GLN A 120 -7.53 -2.57 3.44
C GLN A 120 -6.10 -3.04 3.65
N ARG A 121 -5.27 -2.98 2.62
CA ARG A 121 -3.92 -3.52 2.63
C ARG A 121 -2.92 -2.67 3.42
N TYR A 122 -3.06 -1.37 3.33
CA TYR A 122 -2.14 -0.41 3.96
C TYR A 122 -2.72 0.30 5.17
N LEU A 123 -3.79 -0.26 5.75
CA LEU A 123 -4.41 0.22 7.00
C LEU A 123 -4.77 1.71 6.95
N VAL A 124 -5.24 2.18 5.80
CA VAL A 124 -5.74 3.56 5.67
C VAL A 124 -7.00 3.72 6.52
N ASP A 125 -7.14 4.84 7.19
CA ASP A 125 -8.31 5.13 8.02
C ASP A 125 -9.62 5.05 7.21
N SER A 126 -10.61 4.33 7.73
CA SER A 126 -11.92 4.15 7.09
C SER A 126 -12.70 5.45 6.90
N ASP A 127 -12.37 6.49 7.67
CA ASP A 127 -12.98 7.82 7.56
C ASP A 127 -12.40 8.67 6.42
N VAL A 128 -11.40 8.16 5.69
CA VAL A 128 -10.83 8.85 4.53
C VAL A 128 -11.82 8.78 3.38
N LYS A 129 -12.23 9.96 2.92
CA LYS A 129 -13.08 10.08 1.73
C LYS A 129 -12.24 9.82 0.48
N GLY A 130 -12.72 8.94 -0.37
CA GLY A 130 -12.06 8.50 -1.59
C GLY A 130 -12.55 9.21 -2.85
N LEU A 131 -12.02 8.77 -3.99
CA LEU A 131 -12.35 9.32 -5.30
C LEU A 131 -13.86 9.23 -5.62
N SER A 132 -14.55 8.18 -5.19
CA SER A 132 -15.99 8.01 -5.39
C SER A 132 -16.80 9.11 -4.71
N GLN A 133 -16.46 9.48 -3.47
CA GLN A 133 -17.12 10.57 -2.75
C GLN A 133 -16.82 11.94 -3.37
N TYR A 134 -15.63 12.12 -3.88
CA TYR A 134 -15.29 13.33 -4.62
C TYR A 134 -16.09 13.46 -5.92
N LEU A 135 -16.12 12.40 -6.74
CA LEU A 135 -16.86 12.40 -8.01
C LEU A 135 -18.38 12.55 -7.83
N SER A 136 -18.93 12.09 -6.72
CA SER A 136 -20.34 12.27 -6.36
C SER A 136 -20.65 13.62 -5.70
N GLY A 137 -19.67 14.50 -5.54
CA GLY A 137 -19.84 15.80 -4.89
C GLY A 137 -20.00 15.76 -3.37
N GLN A 138 -19.77 14.60 -2.75
CA GLN A 138 -19.90 14.43 -1.29
C GLN A 138 -18.67 14.88 -0.51
N ALA A 139 -17.54 15.10 -1.20
CA ALA A 139 -16.31 15.56 -0.60
C ALA A 139 -15.55 16.50 -1.53
N PRO A 140 -15.02 17.64 -1.02
CA PRO A 140 -14.10 18.48 -1.78
C PRO A 140 -12.70 17.85 -1.82
N VAL A 141 -11.90 18.19 -2.83
CA VAL A 141 -10.44 17.98 -2.80
C VAL A 141 -9.86 18.97 -1.81
N ARG A 142 -9.15 18.47 -0.83
CA ARG A 142 -8.45 19.27 0.17
C ARG A 142 -6.94 19.12 0.04
#